data_47569aeec0d352bafbcb55dbd26bae45
#
_entry.id   47569aeec0d352bafbcb55dbd26bae45
#
_cell.length_a   1.000
_cell.length_b   1.000
_cell.length_c   1.000
_cell.angle_alpha   90.00
_cell.angle_beta   90.00
_cell.angle_gamma   90.00
#
_symmetry.space_group_name_H-M   'P 1'
#
loop_
_entity.id
_entity.type
_entity.pdbx_description
1 polymer ?
#
loop_
_entity_poly.entity_id
_entity_poly.type
_entity_poly.pdbx_seq_one_letter_code
_entity_poly.pdbx_strand_id
1 'polypeptide(L)'
;MDNRNTETLAVYRLTPNVSLVGSISPLDCGKMALIYNPLSLNRSHMPTIPKFHEVFIPMLTVLSADGELRREELKRRIRDEFYADLPEELLSQRTSTGHVLIMNRMGWAVSYLKKGKFVAQPKRGYVQITDKGRAALATKKLSLKDLKNDPDYLAADLEKHSDRDTKDSLIPTVDETPQDLIDQGFATIRDGLMADLLERLKTIDPFYFEKVILILLKKMGYGDFVETKKTGDGGIDGIINQDQLGIEKIYIQAKRYSENKVREKDIRNFIGAMSGDTTKGVFVTTSLFDEAAVKKAKEAHHKIILIDGYKLTDLMFQFGVGVQTTSVYELKELDEDFFDNS
;
A
#
# COMPACT_ATOMS: atom_id res chain seq x y z
N MET A 1 18.15 -36.14 19.65
CA MET A 1 16.95 -35.30 19.96
C MET A 1 17.15 -34.02 19.22
N ASP A 2 16.47 -33.90 18.13
CA ASP A 2 16.78 -33.00 17.01
C ASP A 2 15.86 -31.78 17.15
N ASN A 3 16.44 -30.64 17.51
CA ASN A 3 15.74 -29.36 17.60
C ASN A 3 16.07 -28.57 16.34
N ARG A 4 15.26 -28.75 15.28
CA ARG A 4 15.34 -27.92 14.09
C ARG A 4 14.65 -26.58 14.36
N ASN A 5 15.46 -25.54 14.47
CA ASN A 5 15.04 -24.16 14.34
C ASN A 5 14.40 -23.98 12.96
N THR A 6 13.11 -23.81 12.93
CA THR A 6 12.39 -23.29 11.77
C THR A 6 12.63 -21.79 11.72
N GLU A 7 13.65 -21.36 10.96
CA GLU A 7 13.79 -19.96 10.55
C GLU A 7 12.54 -19.54 9.76
N THR A 8 11.79 -18.65 10.34
CA THR A 8 10.64 -18.03 9.67
C THR A 8 11.19 -17.03 8.66
N LEU A 9 11.35 -17.46 7.42
CA LEU A 9 11.61 -16.57 6.28
C LEU A 9 10.44 -15.58 6.17
N ALA A 10 10.68 -14.33 6.58
CA ALA A 10 9.77 -13.23 6.33
C ALA A 10 9.76 -12.93 4.83
N VAL A 11 8.86 -13.54 4.11
CA VAL A 11 8.61 -13.23 2.70
C VAL A 11 7.89 -11.90 2.65
N TYR A 12 8.59 -10.85 2.25
CA TYR A 12 8.00 -9.52 2.06
C TYR A 12 7.01 -9.57 0.89
N ARG A 13 5.73 -9.67 1.20
CA ARG A 13 4.66 -9.39 0.24
C ARG A 13 4.46 -7.88 0.19
N LEU A 14 4.77 -7.28 -0.92
CA LEU A 14 4.40 -5.90 -1.22
C LEU A 14 2.88 -5.83 -1.35
N THR A 15 2.19 -5.46 -0.29
CA THR A 15 0.76 -5.19 -0.32
C THR A 15 0.54 -3.69 -0.20
N PRO A 16 -0.19 -3.07 -1.11
CA PRO A 16 -0.64 -1.70 -0.90
C PRO A 16 -1.71 -1.71 0.21
N ASN A 17 -1.42 -1.03 1.30
CA ASN A 17 -2.35 -0.58 2.34
C ASN A 17 -3.57 -1.46 2.67
N VAL A 18 -3.37 -2.74 2.95
CA VAL A 18 -4.31 -3.51 3.76
C VAL A 18 -3.49 -4.48 4.60
N SER A 19 -3.25 -4.13 5.85
CA SER A 19 -2.74 -5.09 6.85
C SER A 19 -3.88 -6.03 7.19
N LEU A 20 -3.87 -7.22 6.61
CA LEU A 20 -4.64 -8.35 7.08
C LEU A 20 -3.67 -9.36 7.68
N VAL A 21 -3.19 -9.06 8.90
CA VAL A 21 -2.70 -10.08 9.82
C VAL A 21 -3.91 -10.48 10.66
N GLY A 22 -4.59 -11.48 10.20
CA GLY A 22 -5.74 -12.10 10.82
C GLY A 22 -6.40 -12.99 9.77
N SER A 23 -6.70 -14.22 10.10
CA SER A 23 -7.52 -15.08 9.28
C SER A 23 -8.87 -14.40 9.05
N ILE A 24 -9.05 -13.78 7.87
CA ILE A 24 -10.35 -13.23 7.49
C ILE A 24 -11.26 -14.41 7.20
N SER A 25 -12.23 -14.60 8.06
CA SER A 25 -13.33 -15.46 7.72
C SER A 25 -14.11 -14.83 6.54
N PRO A 26 -14.71 -15.61 5.65
CA PRO A 26 -15.51 -15.11 4.53
C PRO A 26 -16.67 -14.17 4.93
N LEU A 27 -16.95 -14.03 6.20
CA LEU A 27 -18.06 -13.24 6.75
C LEU A 27 -17.81 -11.73 6.80
N ASP A 28 -16.56 -11.26 6.66
CA ASP A 28 -16.23 -9.83 6.80
C ASP A 28 -16.24 -9.03 5.47
N CYS A 29 -16.65 -9.63 4.37
CA CYS A 29 -16.75 -8.97 3.06
C CYS A 29 -17.75 -7.78 3.04
N GLY A 30 -18.54 -7.62 4.08
CA GLY A 30 -19.54 -6.55 4.22
C GLY A 30 -19.01 -5.15 4.55
N LYS A 31 -17.78 -5.04 5.05
CA LYS A 31 -17.21 -3.75 5.50
C LYS A 31 -16.26 -3.08 4.50
N MET A 32 -15.89 -3.77 3.41
CA MET A 32 -14.93 -3.25 2.43
C MET A 32 -15.54 -2.42 1.30
N ALA A 33 -16.85 -2.22 1.28
CA ALA A 33 -17.55 -1.58 0.15
C ALA A 33 -17.68 -0.05 0.25
N LEU A 34 -17.08 0.59 1.22
CA LEU A 34 -17.24 2.04 1.43
C LEU A 34 -15.88 2.73 1.49
N ILE A 35 -15.19 2.92 0.41
CA ILE A 35 -14.26 4.06 0.23
C ILE A 35 -13.63 3.97 -1.17
N TYR A 36 -14.37 4.39 -2.19
CA TYR A 36 -13.79 5.05 -3.35
C TYR A 36 -14.87 5.91 -4.01
N ASN A 37 -14.87 7.17 -3.66
CA ASN A 37 -15.63 8.19 -4.36
C ASN A 37 -14.64 9.18 -4.99
N PRO A 38 -14.35 9.10 -6.28
CA PRO A 38 -13.50 10.08 -6.94
C PRO A 38 -14.38 11.21 -7.51
N LEU A 39 -15.05 12.00 -6.68
CA LEU A 39 -15.76 13.20 -7.15
C LEU A 39 -15.31 14.42 -6.35
N SER A 40 -14.53 15.26 -7.05
CA SER A 40 -14.41 16.69 -6.90
C SER A 40 -14.27 17.26 -5.47
N LEU A 41 -13.05 17.25 -4.96
CA LEU A 41 -12.63 18.22 -3.96
C LEU A 41 -11.42 18.99 -4.47
N ASN A 42 -11.53 20.29 -4.37
CA ASN A 42 -10.50 21.28 -4.71
C ASN A 42 -9.11 20.82 -4.24
N ARG A 43 -8.18 20.61 -5.16
CA ARG A 43 -6.82 20.09 -4.92
C ARG A 43 -5.90 20.98 -4.09
N SER A 44 -6.39 22.07 -3.50
CA SER A 44 -5.51 23.08 -2.92
C SER A 44 -5.13 22.89 -1.45
N HIS A 45 -5.68 21.94 -0.67
CA HIS A 45 -5.28 21.75 0.75
C HIS A 45 -5.69 20.39 1.32
N MET A 46 -5.36 19.28 0.65
CA MET A 46 -5.44 18.00 1.35
C MET A 46 -4.24 17.83 2.28
N PRO A 47 -4.43 17.49 3.57
CA PRO A 47 -3.33 17.22 4.46
C PRO A 47 -2.51 16.03 3.91
N THR A 48 -1.20 16.16 3.92
CA THR A 48 -0.26 15.12 3.47
C THR A 48 0.70 14.78 4.59
N ILE A 49 1.23 13.57 4.58
CA ILE A 49 2.29 13.19 5.52
C ILE A 49 3.53 14.05 5.24
N PRO A 50 4.13 14.69 6.27
CA PRO A 50 5.28 15.56 6.09
C PRO A 50 6.45 14.81 5.46
N LYS A 51 7.21 15.49 4.61
CA LYS A 51 8.50 14.99 4.14
C LYS A 51 9.50 14.93 5.32
N PHE A 52 10.52 14.09 5.23
CA PHE A 52 11.45 13.89 6.34
C PHE A 52 12.17 15.19 6.79
N HIS A 53 12.46 16.08 5.86
CA HIS A 53 13.13 17.36 6.15
C HIS A 53 12.19 18.39 6.78
N GLU A 54 10.88 18.31 6.59
CA GLU A 54 9.88 19.14 7.25
C GLU A 54 9.78 18.81 8.75
N VAL A 55 10.27 17.64 9.16
CA VAL A 55 10.31 17.20 10.55
C VAL A 55 11.54 17.74 11.31
N PHE A 56 12.51 18.37 10.65
CA PHE A 56 13.74 18.83 11.30
C PHE A 56 13.47 19.83 12.44
N ILE A 57 12.72 20.88 12.19
CA ILE A 57 12.40 21.88 13.21
C ILE A 57 11.50 21.31 14.32
N PRO A 58 10.41 20.60 14.05
CA PRO A 58 9.65 19.87 15.06
C PRO A 58 10.53 19.01 15.97
N MET A 59 11.45 18.25 15.39
CA MET A 59 12.36 17.36 16.14
C MET A 59 13.30 18.13 17.07
N LEU A 60 13.93 19.21 16.55
CA LEU A 60 14.80 20.05 17.37
C LEU A 60 14.01 20.79 18.45
N THR A 61 12.73 21.10 18.22
CA THR A 61 11.85 21.75 19.22
C THR A 61 11.62 20.80 20.40
N VAL A 62 11.19 19.57 20.15
CA VAL A 62 10.96 18.57 21.21
C VAL A 62 12.25 18.30 21.99
N LEU A 63 13.37 18.08 21.31
CA LEU A 63 14.65 17.83 21.95
C LEU A 63 15.19 19.04 22.74
N SER A 64 14.82 20.25 22.34
CA SER A 64 15.22 21.46 23.10
C SER A 64 14.45 21.60 24.40
N ALA A 65 13.22 21.15 24.45
CA ALA A 65 12.36 21.19 25.64
C ALA A 65 12.70 20.08 26.63
N ASP A 66 12.87 18.84 26.14
CA ASP A 66 12.98 17.63 26.95
C ASP A 66 14.41 17.11 27.11
N GLY A 67 15.35 17.64 26.35
CA GLY A 67 16.76 17.23 26.40
C GLY A 67 17.01 15.92 25.68
N GLU A 68 17.53 14.90 26.40
CA GLU A 68 17.81 13.58 25.86
C GLU A 68 16.56 12.70 25.89
N LEU A 69 16.16 12.14 24.73
CA LEU A 69 15.01 11.25 24.61
C LEU A 69 15.37 9.94 23.91
N ARG A 70 14.67 8.85 24.25
CA ARG A 70 14.70 7.62 23.44
C ARG A 70 14.13 7.90 22.05
N ARG A 71 14.76 7.31 21.02
CA ARG A 71 14.40 7.54 19.59
C ARG A 71 12.91 7.29 19.31
N GLU A 72 12.35 6.24 19.87
CA GLU A 72 10.93 5.92 19.66
C GLU A 72 10.00 6.87 20.42
N GLU A 73 10.41 7.30 21.61
CA GLU A 73 9.70 8.32 22.38
C GLU A 73 9.70 9.67 21.65
N LEU A 74 10.85 10.08 21.14
CA LEU A 74 10.99 11.30 20.35
C LEU A 74 10.03 11.30 19.14
N LYS A 75 9.99 10.22 18.36
CA LYS A 75 9.09 10.10 17.21
C LYS A 75 7.62 10.19 17.62
N ARG A 76 7.25 9.50 18.72
CA ARG A 76 5.87 9.53 19.22
C ARG A 76 5.47 10.94 19.63
N ARG A 77 6.31 11.65 20.40
CA ARG A 77 6.05 13.02 20.82
C ARG A 77 5.91 13.98 19.64
N ILE A 78 6.80 13.89 18.66
CA ILE A 78 6.70 14.71 17.43
C ILE A 78 5.37 14.47 16.74
N ARG A 79 4.95 13.19 16.59
CA ARG A 79 3.65 12.86 16.00
C ARG A 79 2.50 13.51 16.79
N ASP A 80 2.50 13.34 18.11
CA ASP A 80 1.40 13.75 18.98
C ASP A 80 1.33 15.29 19.15
N GLU A 81 2.47 15.98 19.08
CA GLU A 81 2.52 17.45 19.26
C GLU A 81 2.34 18.22 17.95
N PHE A 82 2.81 17.71 16.83
CA PHE A 82 2.86 18.46 15.56
C PHE A 82 1.94 17.89 14.49
N TYR A 83 1.52 16.65 14.59
CA TYR A 83 0.80 15.93 13.53
C TYR A 83 -0.44 15.21 14.03
N ALA A 84 -0.93 15.53 15.25
CA ALA A 84 -2.15 14.94 15.81
C ALA A 84 -3.41 15.21 14.98
N ASP A 85 -3.44 16.33 14.25
CA ASP A 85 -4.58 16.72 13.41
C ASP A 85 -4.65 15.99 12.05
N LEU A 86 -3.63 15.18 11.73
CA LEU A 86 -3.67 14.38 10.50
C LEU A 86 -4.73 13.28 10.61
N PRO A 87 -5.48 13.00 9.52
CA PRO A 87 -6.41 11.88 9.48
C PRO A 87 -5.75 10.55 9.86
N GLU A 88 -6.46 9.70 10.57
CA GLU A 88 -5.95 8.38 11.02
C GLU A 88 -5.50 7.51 9.82
N GLU A 89 -6.16 7.63 8.67
CA GLU A 89 -5.78 6.96 7.43
C GLU A 89 -4.35 7.34 6.98
N LEU A 90 -3.94 8.59 7.15
CA LEU A 90 -2.58 9.05 6.86
C LEU A 90 -1.61 8.61 7.95
N LEU A 91 -1.98 8.72 9.24
CA LEU A 91 -1.12 8.30 10.35
C LEU A 91 -0.85 6.79 10.34
N SER A 92 -1.78 5.99 9.83
CA SER A 92 -1.64 4.55 9.68
C SER A 92 -0.99 4.10 8.35
N GLN A 93 -0.73 5.03 7.42
CA GLN A 93 -0.12 4.71 6.14
C GLN A 93 1.24 4.05 6.32
N ARG A 94 1.51 3.00 5.52
CA ARG A 94 2.74 2.21 5.62
C ARG A 94 3.56 2.31 4.33
N THR A 95 4.85 2.15 4.50
CA THR A 95 5.81 1.93 3.40
C THR A 95 5.60 0.55 2.77
N SER A 96 6.20 0.30 1.61
CA SER A 96 6.21 -1.03 0.98
C SER A 96 6.80 -2.12 1.89
N THR A 97 7.67 -1.73 2.83
CA THR A 97 8.30 -2.62 3.83
C THR A 97 7.47 -2.80 5.11
N GLY A 98 6.27 -2.22 5.17
CA GLY A 98 5.35 -2.39 6.30
C GLY A 98 5.53 -1.42 7.46
N HIS A 99 6.55 -0.56 7.46
CA HIS A 99 6.76 0.46 8.50
C HIS A 99 5.75 1.60 8.37
N VAL A 100 5.32 2.18 9.48
CA VAL A 100 4.46 3.37 9.46
C VAL A 100 5.24 4.53 8.80
N LEU A 101 4.70 5.10 7.72
CA LEU A 101 5.41 6.03 6.84
C LEU A 101 5.92 7.28 7.57
N ILE A 102 5.07 7.91 8.39
CA ILE A 102 5.48 9.10 9.17
C ILE A 102 6.63 8.77 10.14
N MET A 103 6.58 7.61 10.80
CA MET A 103 7.64 7.17 11.73
C MET A 103 8.94 6.83 11.01
N ASN A 104 8.85 6.27 9.80
CA ASN A 104 10.01 6.02 8.94
C ASN A 104 10.68 7.34 8.54
N ARG A 105 9.90 8.33 8.07
CA ARG A 105 10.41 9.67 7.71
C ARG A 105 11.06 10.39 8.89
N MET A 106 10.49 10.28 10.10
CA MET A 106 11.12 10.78 11.33
C MET A 106 12.45 10.07 11.63
N GLY A 107 12.54 8.76 11.36
CA GLY A 107 13.79 8.03 11.49
C GLY A 107 14.89 8.54 10.56
N TRP A 108 14.53 8.83 9.32
CA TRP A 108 15.45 9.46 8.35
C TRP A 108 15.84 10.87 8.79
N ALA A 109 14.91 11.68 9.32
CA ALA A 109 15.21 13.01 9.86
C ALA A 109 16.30 12.95 10.95
N VAL A 110 16.19 12.01 11.90
CA VAL A 110 17.25 11.77 12.92
C VAL A 110 18.59 11.49 12.26
N SER A 111 18.63 10.61 11.26
CA SER A 111 19.86 10.20 10.58
C SER A 111 20.53 11.36 9.86
N TYR A 112 19.77 12.20 9.18
CA TYR A 112 20.27 13.39 8.49
C TYR A 112 20.77 14.47 9.46
N LEU A 113 19.99 14.77 10.52
CA LEU A 113 20.40 15.73 11.55
C LEU A 113 21.65 15.26 12.31
N LYS A 114 21.78 13.95 12.58
CA LYS A 114 22.98 13.37 13.19
C LYS A 114 24.20 13.54 12.30
N LYS A 115 24.06 13.29 10.99
CA LYS A 115 25.14 13.45 10.00
C LYS A 115 25.65 14.89 9.95
N GLY A 116 24.76 15.88 10.04
CA GLY A 116 25.11 17.31 10.12
C GLY A 116 25.48 17.78 11.54
N LYS A 117 25.55 16.89 12.53
CA LYS A 117 25.85 17.20 13.94
C LYS A 117 24.87 18.18 14.61
N PHE A 118 23.64 18.30 14.11
CA PHE A 118 22.56 19.07 14.76
C PHE A 118 21.97 18.32 15.97
N VAL A 119 22.06 17.00 15.93
CA VAL A 119 21.76 16.10 17.07
C VAL A 119 22.91 15.14 17.30
N ALA A 120 23.06 14.71 18.55
CA ALA A 120 24.02 13.69 18.97
C ALA A 120 23.29 12.44 19.47
N GLN A 121 24.01 11.34 19.53
CA GLN A 121 23.58 10.09 20.14
C GLN A 121 24.45 9.80 21.36
N PRO A 122 24.11 10.34 22.55
CA PRO A 122 24.96 10.24 23.74
C PRO A 122 25.10 8.80 24.22
N LYS A 123 24.05 8.00 24.03
CA LYS A 123 24.04 6.56 24.29
C LYS A 123 23.11 5.88 23.29
N ARG A 124 23.22 4.58 23.20
CA ARG A 124 22.42 3.76 22.27
C ARG A 124 20.93 4.04 22.40
N GLY A 125 20.26 4.23 21.27
CA GLY A 125 18.80 4.45 21.20
C GLY A 125 18.33 5.81 21.68
N TYR A 126 19.22 6.71 22.10
CA TYR A 126 18.88 8.05 22.56
C TYR A 126 19.34 9.13 21.58
N VAL A 127 18.65 10.23 21.58
CA VAL A 127 18.94 11.40 20.74
C VAL A 127 18.91 12.65 21.62
N GLN A 128 19.89 13.54 21.42
CA GLN A 128 20.01 14.81 22.15
C GLN A 128 20.32 15.93 21.17
N ILE A 129 19.78 17.11 21.40
CA ILE A 129 20.10 18.31 20.63
C ILE A 129 21.52 18.79 20.97
N THR A 130 22.27 19.24 19.96
CA THR A 130 23.59 19.87 20.14
C THR A 130 23.44 21.39 20.19
N ASP A 131 24.52 22.13 20.50
CA ASP A 131 24.54 23.60 20.44
C ASP A 131 24.28 24.08 19.02
N LYS A 132 24.79 23.38 18.01
CA LYS A 132 24.52 23.63 16.60
C LYS A 132 23.02 23.46 16.28
N GLY A 133 22.40 22.42 16.82
CA GLY A 133 20.97 22.19 16.71
C GLY A 133 20.13 23.29 17.36
N ARG A 134 20.57 23.78 18.56
CA ARG A 134 19.91 24.94 19.23
C ARG A 134 20.02 26.21 18.43
N ALA A 135 21.19 26.48 17.84
CA ALA A 135 21.38 27.64 16.97
C ALA A 135 20.49 27.60 15.71
N ALA A 136 20.36 26.41 15.10
CA ALA A 136 19.45 26.22 13.96
C ALA A 136 17.99 26.41 14.36
N LEU A 137 17.58 25.89 15.53
CA LEU A 137 16.23 26.08 16.06
C LEU A 137 15.92 27.58 16.33
N ALA A 138 16.86 28.35 16.85
CA ALA A 138 16.69 29.77 17.11
C ALA A 138 16.35 30.56 15.83
N THR A 139 16.92 30.16 14.69
CA THR A 139 16.61 30.78 13.39
C THR A 139 15.31 30.28 12.78
N LYS A 140 14.75 29.16 13.28
CA LYS A 140 13.59 28.41 12.74
C LYS A 140 13.74 28.11 11.23
N LYS A 141 14.97 28.06 10.72
CA LYS A 141 15.28 27.82 9.31
C LYS A 141 16.35 26.74 9.21
N LEU A 142 15.94 25.55 8.83
CA LEU A 142 16.84 24.46 8.48
C LEU A 142 16.19 23.68 7.34
N SER A 143 16.52 24.05 6.12
CA SER A 143 16.09 23.31 4.94
C SER A 143 17.04 22.13 4.67
N LEU A 144 16.57 21.18 3.85
CA LEU A 144 17.43 20.10 3.38
C LEU A 144 18.65 20.61 2.62
N LYS A 145 18.50 21.72 1.88
CA LYS A 145 19.61 22.38 1.15
C LYS A 145 20.66 22.93 2.11
N ASP A 146 20.21 23.58 3.19
CA ASP A 146 21.14 24.12 4.21
C ASP A 146 21.90 22.99 4.87
N LEU A 147 21.23 21.90 5.22
CA LEU A 147 21.83 20.73 5.83
C LEU A 147 22.82 20.02 4.91
N LYS A 148 22.49 19.82 3.63
CA LYS A 148 23.39 19.19 2.63
C LYS A 148 24.62 20.03 2.32
N ASN A 149 24.55 21.36 2.44
CA ASN A 149 25.68 22.28 2.26
C ASN A 149 26.49 22.48 3.55
N ASP A 150 26.07 21.89 4.65
CA ASP A 150 26.75 22.01 5.93
C ASP A 150 28.09 21.28 5.91
N PRO A 151 29.20 21.88 6.41
CA PRO A 151 30.52 21.28 6.40
C PRO A 151 30.61 19.91 7.09
N ASP A 152 29.95 19.75 8.25
CA ASP A 152 29.94 18.48 8.96
C ASP A 152 29.20 17.39 8.18
N TYR A 153 28.09 17.75 7.53
CA TYR A 153 27.35 16.84 6.67
C TYR A 153 28.20 16.38 5.47
N LEU A 154 28.86 17.32 4.79
CA LEU A 154 29.74 17.04 3.65
C LEU A 154 30.93 16.15 4.06
N ALA A 155 31.56 16.45 5.19
CA ALA A 155 32.68 15.64 5.70
C ALA A 155 32.25 14.20 5.98
N ALA A 156 31.12 14.00 6.65
CA ALA A 156 30.56 12.69 6.92
C ALA A 156 30.09 11.93 5.66
N ASP A 157 29.81 12.65 4.57
CA ASP A 157 29.49 12.06 3.28
C ASP A 157 30.75 11.57 2.56
N LEU A 158 31.79 12.36 2.56
CA LEU A 158 33.10 12.02 1.97
C LEU A 158 33.75 10.82 2.65
N GLU A 159 33.69 10.74 3.99
CA GLU A 159 34.25 9.60 4.74
C GLU A 159 33.59 8.27 4.34
N LYS A 160 32.29 8.27 4.05
CA LYS A 160 31.56 7.06 3.59
C LYS A 160 31.85 6.65 2.15
N HIS A 161 32.36 7.57 1.34
CA HIS A 161 32.62 7.34 -0.09
C HIS A 161 34.09 7.12 -0.42
N SER A 162 35.02 7.35 0.52
CA SER A 162 36.47 7.13 0.29
C SER A 162 36.86 5.67 0.11
N ASP A 163 36.00 4.73 0.50
CA ASP A 163 36.27 3.28 0.44
C ASP A 163 35.55 2.56 -0.73
N ARG A 164 34.91 3.30 -1.61
CA ARG A 164 34.21 2.70 -2.77
C ARG A 164 34.59 3.41 -4.05
N ASP A 165 35.43 2.75 -4.85
CA ASP A 165 35.67 3.05 -6.27
C ASP A 165 34.35 2.87 -7.07
N THR A 166 33.42 3.81 -6.98
CA THR A 166 32.28 3.84 -7.87
C THR A 166 31.92 5.28 -8.24
N LYS A 167 32.27 5.62 -9.46
CA LYS A 167 31.69 6.71 -10.26
C LYS A 167 30.20 6.43 -10.44
N ASP A 168 29.40 6.81 -9.51
CA ASP A 168 28.00 7.14 -9.63
C ASP A 168 27.40 7.24 -8.21
N SER A 169 27.76 8.31 -7.52
CA SER A 169 26.96 8.71 -6.37
C SER A 169 25.64 9.25 -6.92
N LEU A 170 24.66 8.39 -7.10
CA LEU A 170 23.25 8.78 -7.12
C LEU A 170 22.93 9.32 -5.72
N ILE A 171 23.50 10.49 -5.39
CA ILE A 171 22.98 11.29 -4.27
C ILE A 171 21.59 11.70 -4.76
N PRO A 172 20.51 11.23 -4.13
CA PRO A 172 19.19 11.70 -4.49
C PRO A 172 19.20 13.23 -4.35
N THR A 173 19.13 13.92 -5.45
CA THR A 173 18.92 15.39 -5.49
C THR A 173 17.49 15.71 -5.07
N VAL A 174 16.74 14.71 -4.64
CA VAL A 174 15.30 14.71 -4.40
C VAL A 174 15.04 14.86 -2.90
N ASP A 175 14.01 15.59 -2.55
CA ASP A 175 13.48 15.79 -1.20
C ASP A 175 12.85 14.50 -0.60
N GLU A 176 13.31 13.35 -1.04
CA GLU A 176 12.74 12.02 -0.77
C GLU A 176 13.76 11.14 -0.05
N THR A 177 13.27 10.24 0.79
CA THR A 177 14.11 9.25 1.44
C THR A 177 14.43 8.11 0.47
N PRO A 178 15.51 7.31 0.69
CA PRO A 178 15.72 6.08 -0.07
C PRO A 178 14.53 5.15 -0.06
N GLN A 179 13.76 5.11 1.03
CA GLN A 179 12.52 4.34 1.12
C GLN A 179 11.43 4.90 0.19
N ASP A 180 11.26 6.22 0.14
CA ASP A 180 10.29 6.84 -0.77
C ASP A 180 10.63 6.51 -2.24
N LEU A 181 11.92 6.50 -2.62
CA LEU A 181 12.36 6.13 -3.98
C LEU A 181 12.08 4.66 -4.30
N ILE A 182 12.33 3.75 -3.35
CA ILE A 182 11.98 2.33 -3.49
C ILE A 182 10.48 2.18 -3.68
N ASP A 183 9.66 2.81 -2.84
CA ASP A 183 8.21 2.72 -2.88
C ASP A 183 7.65 3.27 -4.20
N GLN A 184 8.21 4.37 -4.71
CA GLN A 184 7.85 4.93 -6.03
C GLN A 184 8.26 4.01 -7.18
N GLY A 185 9.48 3.44 -7.12
CA GLY A 185 9.94 2.48 -8.12
C GLY A 185 9.02 1.27 -8.21
N PHE A 186 8.66 0.69 -7.06
CA PHE A 186 7.71 -0.42 -7.00
C PHE A 186 6.31 -0.02 -7.47
N ALA A 187 5.81 1.15 -7.10
CA ALA A 187 4.52 1.64 -7.57
C ALA A 187 4.51 1.77 -9.09
N THR A 188 5.56 2.36 -9.68
CA THR A 188 5.69 2.51 -11.13
C THR A 188 5.70 1.17 -11.87
N ILE A 189 6.47 0.20 -11.36
CA ILE A 189 6.53 -1.16 -11.95
C ILE A 189 5.17 -1.84 -11.84
N ARG A 190 4.51 -1.76 -10.68
CA ARG A 190 3.19 -2.34 -10.45
C ARG A 190 2.14 -1.74 -11.38
N ASP A 191 2.09 -0.41 -11.46
CA ASP A 191 1.08 0.29 -12.27
C ASP A 191 1.26 0.00 -13.76
N GLY A 192 2.52 -0.09 -14.23
CA GLY A 192 2.83 -0.55 -15.59
C GLY A 192 2.34 -1.98 -15.83
N LEU A 193 2.67 -2.91 -14.94
CA LEU A 193 2.22 -4.31 -15.05
C LEU A 193 0.69 -4.44 -15.02
N MET A 194 0.01 -3.66 -14.17
CA MET A 194 -1.46 -3.67 -14.11
C MET A 194 -2.09 -3.13 -15.39
N ALA A 195 -1.50 -2.10 -16.01
CA ALA A 195 -1.93 -1.60 -17.32
C ALA A 195 -1.76 -2.65 -18.43
N ASP A 196 -0.59 -3.30 -18.49
CA ASP A 196 -0.31 -4.37 -19.46
C ASP A 196 -1.27 -5.57 -19.26
N LEU A 197 -1.53 -5.94 -18.01
CA LEU A 197 -2.45 -7.02 -17.66
C LEU A 197 -3.88 -6.69 -18.13
N LEU A 198 -4.33 -5.44 -17.92
CA LEU A 198 -5.65 -4.99 -18.36
C LEU A 198 -5.78 -5.06 -19.89
N GLU A 199 -4.79 -4.56 -20.61
CA GLU A 199 -4.79 -4.63 -22.07
C GLU A 199 -4.79 -6.09 -22.57
N ARG A 200 -4.06 -6.97 -21.90
CA ARG A 200 -4.09 -8.40 -22.21
C ARG A 200 -5.46 -9.01 -21.98
N LEU A 201 -6.11 -8.68 -20.86
CA LEU A 201 -7.46 -9.16 -20.57
C LEU A 201 -8.51 -8.69 -21.58
N LYS A 202 -8.38 -7.49 -22.13
CA LYS A 202 -9.27 -6.97 -23.17
C LYS A 202 -9.16 -7.75 -24.49
N THR A 203 -8.06 -8.46 -24.73
CA THR A 203 -7.76 -9.15 -26.01
C THR A 203 -7.93 -10.67 -25.96
N ILE A 204 -7.95 -11.29 -24.78
CA ILE A 204 -8.13 -12.75 -24.64
C ILE A 204 -9.53 -13.19 -25.09
N ASP A 205 -9.67 -14.48 -25.35
CA ASP A 205 -10.99 -15.07 -25.66
C ASP A 205 -12.01 -14.82 -24.54
N PRO A 206 -13.27 -14.46 -24.84
CA PRO A 206 -14.29 -14.18 -23.84
C PRO A 206 -14.55 -15.33 -22.88
N PHE A 207 -14.59 -16.56 -23.34
CA PHE A 207 -14.81 -17.73 -22.46
C PHE A 207 -13.59 -17.99 -21.57
N TYR A 208 -12.38 -17.69 -22.10
CA TYR A 208 -11.19 -17.77 -21.28
C TYR A 208 -11.17 -16.67 -20.21
N PHE A 209 -11.70 -15.47 -20.51
CA PHE A 209 -11.87 -14.40 -19.53
C PHE A 209 -12.77 -14.83 -18.36
N GLU A 210 -13.93 -15.44 -18.63
CA GLU A 210 -14.80 -16.01 -17.61
C GLU A 210 -14.04 -17.01 -16.71
N LYS A 211 -13.25 -17.90 -17.31
CA LYS A 211 -12.41 -18.86 -16.59
C LYS A 211 -11.36 -18.17 -15.70
N VAL A 212 -10.74 -17.08 -16.18
CA VAL A 212 -9.79 -16.28 -15.38
C VAL A 212 -10.46 -15.71 -14.14
N ILE A 213 -11.70 -15.21 -14.24
CA ILE A 213 -12.44 -14.70 -13.10
C ILE A 213 -12.72 -15.80 -12.07
N LEU A 214 -13.11 -16.98 -12.51
CA LEU A 214 -13.33 -18.12 -11.60
C LEU A 214 -12.04 -18.54 -10.89
N ILE A 215 -10.90 -18.58 -11.61
CA ILE A 215 -9.58 -18.85 -11.02
C ILE A 215 -9.23 -17.80 -9.98
N LEU A 216 -9.49 -16.52 -10.25
CA LEU A 216 -9.23 -15.43 -9.32
C LEU A 216 -10.04 -15.60 -8.04
N LEU A 217 -11.34 -15.81 -8.15
CA LEU A 217 -12.22 -16.01 -7.00
C LEU A 217 -11.80 -17.23 -6.16
N LYS A 218 -11.41 -18.33 -6.80
CA LYS A 218 -10.84 -19.49 -6.10
C LYS A 218 -9.54 -19.15 -5.36
N LYS A 219 -8.65 -18.37 -5.96
CA LYS A 219 -7.42 -17.89 -5.30
C LYS A 219 -7.69 -16.92 -4.15
N MET A 220 -8.79 -16.19 -4.20
CA MET A 220 -9.28 -15.32 -3.12
C MET A 220 -9.86 -16.10 -1.93
N GLY A 221 -10.02 -17.43 -2.05
CA GLY A 221 -10.51 -18.28 -0.97
C GLY A 221 -11.99 -18.62 -1.04
N TYR A 222 -12.68 -18.25 -2.12
CA TYR A 222 -14.03 -18.78 -2.38
C TYR A 222 -13.97 -20.27 -2.72
N GLY A 223 -15.06 -20.99 -2.42
CA GLY A 223 -15.16 -22.44 -2.64
C GLY A 223 -15.17 -22.84 -4.11
N ASP A 224 -15.55 -24.08 -4.37
CA ASP A 224 -15.58 -24.60 -5.75
C ASP A 224 -16.70 -23.97 -6.56
N PHE A 225 -16.44 -23.77 -7.86
CA PHE A 225 -17.44 -23.27 -8.78
C PHE A 225 -18.30 -24.42 -9.33
N VAL A 226 -19.56 -24.12 -9.56
CA VAL A 226 -20.48 -24.98 -10.28
C VAL A 226 -20.52 -24.47 -11.71
N GLU A 227 -20.10 -25.27 -12.69
CA GLU A 227 -20.19 -24.89 -14.09
C GLU A 227 -21.66 -24.68 -14.48
N THR A 228 -21.98 -23.51 -14.99
CA THR A 228 -23.26 -23.27 -15.63
C THR A 228 -23.23 -23.87 -17.04
N LYS A 229 -24.33 -24.46 -17.49
CA LYS A 229 -24.46 -24.95 -18.85
C LYS A 229 -24.30 -23.78 -19.84
N LYS A 230 -23.46 -23.93 -20.84
CA LYS A 230 -23.05 -22.92 -21.85
C LYS A 230 -24.16 -22.26 -22.67
N THR A 231 -25.44 -22.50 -22.41
CA THR A 231 -26.53 -22.04 -23.28
C THR A 231 -27.73 -21.58 -22.47
N GLY A 232 -28.04 -20.29 -22.55
CA GLY A 232 -29.39 -19.78 -22.30
C GLY A 232 -29.70 -19.15 -20.96
N ASP A 233 -28.73 -18.99 -20.05
CA ASP A 233 -29.00 -18.58 -18.66
C ASP A 233 -29.10 -17.06 -18.43
N GLY A 234 -29.44 -16.30 -19.47
CA GLY A 234 -29.80 -14.88 -19.32
C GLY A 234 -28.71 -13.95 -18.84
N GLY A 235 -27.47 -14.40 -18.73
CA GLY A 235 -26.33 -13.55 -18.36
C GLY A 235 -25.61 -13.95 -17.07
N ILE A 236 -25.65 -15.23 -16.66
CA ILE A 236 -24.82 -15.77 -15.57
C ILE A 236 -23.74 -16.66 -16.17
N ASP A 237 -22.47 -16.29 -15.96
CA ASP A 237 -21.34 -16.99 -16.53
C ASP A 237 -20.77 -18.05 -15.57
N GLY A 238 -21.09 -17.94 -14.28
CA GLY A 238 -20.68 -18.91 -13.27
C GLY A 238 -21.42 -18.76 -11.95
N ILE A 239 -21.40 -19.85 -11.19
CA ILE A 239 -21.88 -19.90 -9.80
C ILE A 239 -20.73 -20.41 -8.95
N ILE A 240 -20.39 -19.69 -7.88
CA ILE A 240 -19.37 -20.13 -6.92
C ILE A 240 -19.98 -20.30 -5.53
N ASN A 241 -19.57 -21.34 -4.84
CA ASN A 241 -19.95 -21.49 -3.44
C ASN A 241 -19.18 -20.49 -2.58
N GLN A 242 -19.87 -19.77 -1.70
CA GLN A 242 -19.19 -18.84 -0.79
C GLN A 242 -18.43 -19.60 0.31
N ASP A 243 -18.91 -20.76 0.68
CA ASP A 243 -18.37 -21.61 1.74
C ASP A 243 -18.04 -23.02 1.22
N GLN A 244 -17.24 -23.75 1.98
CA GLN A 244 -16.84 -25.12 1.62
C GLN A 244 -17.99 -26.13 1.60
N LEU A 245 -19.10 -25.82 2.27
CA LEU A 245 -20.27 -26.71 2.33
C LEU A 245 -21.25 -26.44 1.19
N GLY A 246 -21.08 -25.33 0.44
CA GLY A 246 -21.96 -24.96 -0.66
C GLY A 246 -23.34 -24.47 -0.22
N ILE A 247 -23.49 -24.00 1.01
CA ILE A 247 -24.75 -23.51 1.58
C ILE A 247 -25.14 -22.18 0.92
N GLU A 248 -24.16 -21.28 0.75
CA GLU A 248 -24.37 -19.98 0.11
C GLU A 248 -23.69 -19.94 -1.25
N LYS A 249 -24.40 -19.40 -2.23
CA LYS A 249 -23.94 -19.24 -3.61
C LYS A 249 -23.76 -17.77 -3.98
N ILE A 250 -22.83 -17.51 -4.88
CA ILE A 250 -22.63 -16.21 -5.49
C ILE A 250 -22.71 -16.37 -7.00
N TYR A 251 -23.55 -15.59 -7.64
CA TYR A 251 -23.65 -15.54 -9.09
C TYR A 251 -22.63 -14.59 -9.68
N ILE A 252 -22.02 -14.99 -10.79
CA ILE A 252 -20.94 -14.27 -11.44
C ILE A 252 -21.33 -13.96 -12.87
N GLN A 253 -21.15 -12.69 -13.24
CA GLN A 253 -21.18 -12.22 -14.60
C GLN A 253 -19.85 -11.57 -14.94
N ALA A 254 -19.22 -11.99 -16.04
CA ALA A 254 -17.95 -11.46 -16.52
C ALA A 254 -18.15 -10.86 -17.93
N LYS A 255 -17.98 -9.55 -18.08
CA LYS A 255 -18.07 -8.88 -19.37
C LYS A 255 -16.76 -8.29 -19.81
N ARG A 256 -16.15 -8.93 -20.82
CA ARG A 256 -14.96 -8.43 -21.49
C ARG A 256 -15.35 -7.31 -22.49
N TYR A 257 -15.13 -6.06 -22.10
CA TYR A 257 -15.32 -4.90 -22.96
C TYR A 257 -13.98 -4.19 -23.21
N SER A 258 -13.72 -3.80 -24.48
CA SER A 258 -12.52 -3.03 -24.82
C SER A 258 -12.69 -1.54 -24.56
N GLU A 259 -13.83 -0.94 -24.96
CA GLU A 259 -14.06 0.51 -24.86
C GLU A 259 -15.39 0.88 -24.22
N ASN A 260 -16.41 0.03 -24.40
CA ASN A 260 -17.75 0.32 -23.89
C ASN A 260 -17.82 0.17 -22.38
N LYS A 261 -18.47 1.14 -21.71
CA LYS A 261 -18.82 1.01 -20.28
C LYS A 261 -19.97 0.04 -20.09
N VAL A 262 -19.99 -0.64 -18.95
CA VAL A 262 -21.16 -1.41 -18.49
C VAL A 262 -22.25 -0.43 -18.09
N ARG A 263 -23.47 -0.63 -18.60
CA ARG A 263 -24.61 0.25 -18.41
C ARG A 263 -25.65 -0.35 -17.47
N GLU A 264 -26.57 0.50 -17.01
CA GLU A 264 -27.70 0.09 -16.15
C GLU A 264 -28.43 -1.15 -16.67
N LYS A 265 -28.66 -1.24 -18.02
CA LYS A 265 -29.33 -2.38 -18.65
C LYS A 265 -28.61 -3.70 -18.36
N ASP A 266 -27.27 -3.70 -18.36
CA ASP A 266 -26.47 -4.91 -18.11
C ASP A 266 -26.68 -5.38 -16.67
N ILE A 267 -26.66 -4.46 -15.71
CA ILE A 267 -26.89 -4.76 -14.29
C ILE A 267 -28.33 -5.25 -14.06
N ARG A 268 -29.30 -4.64 -14.71
CA ARG A 268 -30.71 -5.06 -14.62
C ARG A 268 -30.91 -6.47 -15.16
N ASN A 269 -30.28 -6.80 -16.29
CA ASN A 269 -30.31 -8.14 -16.86
C ASN A 269 -29.67 -9.17 -15.92
N PHE A 270 -28.53 -8.83 -15.33
CA PHE A 270 -27.87 -9.69 -14.37
C PHE A 270 -28.72 -9.96 -13.13
N ILE A 271 -29.34 -8.91 -12.55
CA ILE A 271 -30.26 -9.07 -11.42
C ILE A 271 -31.46 -9.95 -11.81
N GLY A 272 -32.00 -9.75 -13.01
CA GLY A 272 -33.13 -10.54 -13.51
C GLY A 272 -32.80 -12.01 -13.78
N ALA A 273 -31.55 -12.32 -14.06
CA ALA A 273 -31.08 -13.68 -14.26
C ALA A 273 -30.75 -14.42 -12.95
N MET A 274 -30.62 -13.70 -11.83
CA MET A 274 -30.39 -14.32 -10.53
C MET A 274 -31.67 -15.04 -10.07
N SER A 275 -31.54 -16.32 -9.77
CA SER A 275 -32.65 -17.11 -9.23
C SER A 275 -32.84 -16.86 -7.73
N GLY A 276 -33.98 -17.32 -7.17
CA GLY A 276 -34.32 -17.06 -5.76
C GLY A 276 -33.47 -17.81 -4.72
N ASP A 277 -32.51 -18.61 -5.15
CA ASP A 277 -31.65 -19.40 -4.25
C ASP A 277 -30.41 -18.63 -3.76
N THR A 278 -30.15 -17.42 -4.28
CA THR A 278 -29.13 -16.52 -3.77
C THR A 278 -29.50 -15.05 -3.95
N THR A 279 -29.03 -14.21 -3.04
CA THR A 279 -29.16 -12.75 -3.10
C THR A 279 -27.80 -12.07 -3.35
N LYS A 280 -26.75 -12.83 -3.71
CA LYS A 280 -25.37 -12.34 -3.85
C LYS A 280 -24.89 -12.49 -5.30
N GLY A 281 -24.33 -11.42 -5.85
CA GLY A 281 -23.80 -11.41 -7.21
C GLY A 281 -22.50 -10.61 -7.31
N VAL A 282 -21.62 -11.03 -8.22
CA VAL A 282 -20.40 -10.32 -8.59
C VAL A 282 -20.43 -10.07 -10.09
N PHE A 283 -20.37 -8.81 -10.47
CA PHE A 283 -20.29 -8.40 -11.87
C PHE A 283 -18.89 -7.86 -12.15
N VAL A 284 -18.16 -8.50 -13.06
CA VAL A 284 -16.78 -8.17 -13.39
C VAL A 284 -16.68 -7.67 -14.82
N THR A 285 -15.87 -6.65 -15.07
CA THR A 285 -15.60 -6.18 -16.43
C THR A 285 -14.14 -5.75 -16.59
N THR A 286 -13.63 -5.79 -17.81
CA THR A 286 -12.36 -5.17 -18.20
C THR A 286 -12.47 -3.66 -18.47
N SER A 287 -13.67 -3.09 -18.36
CA SER A 287 -13.95 -1.67 -18.58
C SER A 287 -14.40 -1.00 -17.28
N LEU A 288 -15.17 0.07 -17.40
CA LEU A 288 -15.74 0.83 -16.30
C LEU A 288 -17.25 0.62 -16.24
N PHE A 289 -17.86 0.94 -15.11
CA PHE A 289 -19.30 1.07 -14.95
C PHE A 289 -19.72 2.54 -15.15
N ASP A 290 -20.85 2.80 -15.77
CA ASP A 290 -21.45 4.13 -15.74
C ASP A 290 -22.15 4.39 -14.40
N GLU A 291 -22.45 5.67 -14.11
CA GLU A 291 -23.08 6.05 -12.84
C GLU A 291 -24.46 5.39 -12.64
N ALA A 292 -25.22 5.21 -13.72
CA ALA A 292 -26.53 4.58 -13.66
C ALA A 292 -26.40 3.08 -13.32
N ALA A 293 -25.39 2.39 -13.83
CA ALA A 293 -25.08 1.00 -13.47
C ALA A 293 -24.71 0.87 -12.00
N VAL A 294 -23.83 1.75 -11.50
CA VAL A 294 -23.44 1.78 -10.08
C VAL A 294 -24.65 2.04 -9.18
N LYS A 295 -25.48 3.01 -9.53
CA LYS A 295 -26.70 3.33 -8.81
C LYS A 295 -27.65 2.13 -8.78
N LYS A 296 -27.87 1.49 -9.94
CA LYS A 296 -28.75 0.32 -10.06
C LYS A 296 -28.30 -0.86 -9.20
N ALA A 297 -26.97 -1.12 -9.15
CA ALA A 297 -26.41 -2.18 -8.30
C ALA A 297 -26.61 -1.88 -6.79
N LYS A 298 -26.47 -0.60 -6.38
CA LYS A 298 -26.68 -0.17 -4.98
C LYS A 298 -28.14 -0.24 -4.54
N GLU A 299 -29.07 0.05 -5.43
CA GLU A 299 -30.53 0.06 -5.17
C GLU A 299 -31.16 -1.34 -5.28
N ALA A 300 -30.40 -2.33 -5.74
CA ALA A 300 -30.91 -3.69 -5.88
C ALA A 300 -31.17 -4.33 -4.50
N HIS A 301 -32.22 -5.14 -4.43
CA HIS A 301 -32.45 -5.99 -3.25
C HIS A 301 -31.33 -7.02 -3.06
N HIS A 302 -30.71 -7.45 -4.16
CA HIS A 302 -29.56 -8.33 -4.18
C HIS A 302 -28.28 -7.55 -3.86
N LYS A 303 -27.35 -8.19 -3.12
CA LYS A 303 -26.03 -7.63 -2.86
C LYS A 303 -25.14 -7.82 -4.09
N ILE A 304 -25.01 -6.78 -4.91
CA ILE A 304 -24.21 -6.81 -6.13
C ILE A 304 -22.86 -6.11 -5.90
N ILE A 305 -21.78 -6.84 -6.10
CA ILE A 305 -20.40 -6.30 -6.08
C ILE A 305 -19.98 -6.04 -7.52
N LEU A 306 -19.51 -4.82 -7.78
CA LEU A 306 -18.98 -4.41 -9.07
C LEU A 306 -17.47 -4.39 -9.04
N ILE A 307 -16.82 -5.06 -10.01
CA ILE A 307 -15.37 -5.12 -10.19
C ILE A 307 -15.06 -4.60 -11.59
N ASP A 308 -14.54 -3.39 -11.68
CA ASP A 308 -14.07 -2.79 -12.92
C ASP A 308 -12.67 -3.29 -13.30
N GLY A 309 -12.14 -2.85 -14.45
CA GLY A 309 -10.85 -3.30 -14.97
C GLY A 309 -9.70 -2.97 -14.03
N TYR A 310 -9.70 -1.82 -13.36
CA TYR A 310 -8.64 -1.46 -12.41
C TYR A 310 -8.68 -2.33 -11.16
N LYS A 311 -9.87 -2.49 -10.58
CA LYS A 311 -10.04 -3.36 -9.41
C LYS A 311 -9.73 -4.81 -9.73
N LEU A 312 -10.08 -5.27 -10.93
CA LEU A 312 -9.77 -6.62 -11.41
C LEU A 312 -8.26 -6.86 -11.46
N THR A 313 -7.50 -5.96 -12.10
CA THR A 313 -6.04 -6.12 -12.21
C THR A 313 -5.34 -6.01 -10.86
N ASP A 314 -5.82 -5.15 -9.96
CA ASP A 314 -5.33 -5.05 -8.59
C ASP A 314 -5.52 -6.37 -7.82
N LEU A 315 -6.71 -6.96 -7.88
CA LEU A 315 -6.99 -8.27 -7.28
C LEU A 315 -6.13 -9.38 -7.91
N MET A 316 -5.99 -9.39 -9.25
CA MET A 316 -5.16 -10.38 -9.94
C MET A 316 -3.68 -10.26 -9.53
N PHE A 317 -3.17 -9.05 -9.40
CA PHE A 317 -1.82 -8.80 -8.90
C PHE A 317 -1.67 -9.30 -7.46
N GLN A 318 -2.60 -8.95 -6.57
CA GLN A 318 -2.60 -9.32 -5.16
C GLN A 318 -2.62 -10.84 -4.95
N PHE A 319 -3.45 -11.56 -5.72
CA PHE A 319 -3.64 -13.00 -5.57
C PHE A 319 -2.78 -13.85 -6.53
N GLY A 320 -1.87 -13.23 -7.27
CA GLY A 320 -0.93 -13.91 -8.16
C GLY A 320 -1.64 -14.66 -9.30
N VAL A 321 -2.63 -14.03 -9.92
CA VAL A 321 -3.34 -14.56 -11.10
C VAL A 321 -2.90 -13.82 -12.35
N GLY A 322 -2.37 -14.54 -13.35
CA GLY A 322 -1.84 -13.96 -14.58
C GLY A 322 -0.52 -13.20 -14.41
N VAL A 323 0.07 -13.23 -13.22
CA VAL A 323 1.36 -12.62 -12.89
C VAL A 323 2.22 -13.60 -12.12
N GLN A 324 3.55 -13.41 -12.18
CA GLN A 324 4.52 -14.21 -11.43
C GLN A 324 5.58 -13.31 -10.80
N THR A 325 6.07 -13.71 -9.64
CA THR A 325 7.18 -13.02 -8.97
C THR A 325 8.48 -13.32 -9.73
N THR A 326 9.16 -12.27 -10.20
CA THR A 326 10.46 -12.39 -10.89
C THR A 326 11.64 -12.16 -9.96
N SER A 327 11.50 -11.28 -8.97
CA SER A 327 12.56 -10.92 -8.04
C SER A 327 11.99 -10.59 -6.66
N VAL A 328 12.77 -10.88 -5.63
CA VAL A 328 12.50 -10.51 -4.23
C VAL A 328 13.70 -9.72 -3.71
N TYR A 329 13.46 -8.56 -3.13
CA TYR A 329 14.50 -7.72 -2.54
C TYR A 329 14.37 -7.73 -1.03
N GLU A 330 15.47 -8.03 -0.32
CA GLU A 330 15.55 -7.99 1.13
C GLU A 330 16.16 -6.68 1.59
N LEU A 331 15.50 -5.96 2.49
CA LEU A 331 16.08 -4.86 3.24
C LEU A 331 16.45 -5.37 4.63
N LYS A 332 17.71 -5.10 5.03
CA LYS A 332 18.21 -5.48 6.35
C LYS A 332 18.56 -4.22 7.12
N GLU A 333 18.32 -4.24 8.41
CA GLU A 333 18.76 -3.25 9.36
C GLU A 333 19.64 -3.90 10.44
N LEU A 334 20.37 -3.07 11.16
CA LEU A 334 21.27 -3.58 12.20
C LEU A 334 20.43 -4.18 13.34
N ASP A 335 20.72 -5.43 13.67
CA ASP A 335 20.18 -6.08 14.87
C ASP A 335 20.94 -5.55 16.09
N GLU A 336 20.40 -4.52 16.68
CA GLU A 336 21.01 -3.83 17.79
C GLU A 336 21.07 -4.73 19.05
N ASP A 337 20.10 -5.63 19.23
CA ASP A 337 20.06 -6.54 20.38
C ASP A 337 21.15 -7.61 20.31
N PHE A 338 21.58 -7.99 19.10
CA PHE A 338 22.72 -8.89 18.90
C PHE A 338 24.02 -8.34 19.50
N PHE A 339 24.21 -7.03 19.52
CA PHE A 339 25.41 -6.37 20.02
C PHE A 339 25.32 -5.95 21.49
N ASP A 340 24.16 -6.12 22.15
CA ASP A 340 24.00 -5.76 23.58
C ASP A 340 24.57 -6.79 24.56
N ASN A 341 24.98 -7.96 24.11
CA ASN A 341 25.55 -9.03 24.93
C ASN A 341 27.09 -8.98 25.01
N SER A 342 27.72 -7.83 24.69
CA SER A 342 29.18 -7.63 24.79
C SER A 342 29.56 -6.74 25.94
#